data_85f56afae971d3f94d3f7ce036fdbbb2
#
_entry.id   85f56afae971d3f94d3f7ce036fdbbb2
#
_cell.length_a   1.000
_cell.length_b   1.000
_cell.length_c   1.000
_cell.angle_alpha   90.00
_cell.angle_beta   90.00
_cell.angle_gamma   90.00
#
_symmetry.space_group_name_H-M   'P 1'
#
loop_
_entity.id
_entity.type
_entity.pdbx_description
1 polymer ?
#
loop_
_entity_poly.entity_id
_entity_poly.type
_entity_poly.pdbx_seq_one_letter_code
_entity_poly.pdbx_strand_id
1 'polypeptide(L)'
;MRTVLSGRTKEVIIDTEGPVIIIGESINPTRRKKLVETLQENNFDYVLELAESQIRAGADVLDVNVGYPGVDDVKLLPETVIAIMNKFDVPLCLDSPNPKAIEAALKASSGKCLINSLNGKETSLQALLPVAKEYGAAFIGLCMDDDGITNDPEKRVAIAEKIIERAVKAGIKAEDVIIDPLAMAVSAEPQACNITLETIRLIRKKLGHNITLGASNISFGLPGRESLNAAFMAMAVCSGVTCPIANPEKITSIVRSADLVLGRDDFAVRFVEYFQSRT
;
A
#
# COMPACT_ATOMS: atom_id res chain seq x y z
N MET A 1 -11.79 8.09 10.01
CA MET A 1 -10.35 8.46 9.94
C MET A 1 -10.05 8.81 8.49
N ARG A 2 -9.37 9.93 8.25
CA ARG A 2 -9.11 10.41 6.88
C ARG A 2 -7.61 10.69 6.71
N THR A 3 -6.93 9.88 5.90
CA THR A 3 -5.53 10.10 5.49
C THR A 3 -5.53 10.80 4.14
N VAL A 4 -4.84 11.91 4.03
CA VAL A 4 -4.68 12.65 2.76
C VAL A 4 -3.29 12.36 2.20
N LEU A 5 -3.24 11.87 0.97
CA LEU A 5 -2.01 11.79 0.17
C LEU A 5 -2.12 12.78 -1.00
N SER A 6 -1.01 13.27 -1.51
CA SER A 6 -1.06 14.16 -2.67
C SER A 6 0.10 13.95 -3.64
N GLY A 7 -0.18 14.15 -4.91
CA GLY A 7 0.81 14.42 -5.94
C GLY A 7 1.20 15.90 -5.92
N ARG A 8 1.50 16.48 -7.08
CA ARG A 8 1.83 17.92 -7.19
C ARG A 8 0.61 18.82 -6.95
N THR A 9 -0.54 18.42 -7.45
CA THR A 9 -1.81 19.18 -7.35
C THR A 9 -3.00 18.28 -7.01
N LYS A 10 -2.94 16.98 -7.32
CA LYS A 10 -4.02 16.02 -7.08
C LYS A 10 -3.93 15.46 -5.67
N GLU A 11 -5.01 15.56 -4.92
CA GLU A 11 -5.17 14.89 -3.62
C GLU A 11 -5.94 13.59 -3.76
N VAL A 12 -5.58 12.62 -2.94
CA VAL A 12 -6.29 11.34 -2.75
C VAL A 12 -6.58 11.19 -1.27
N ILE A 13 -7.85 10.97 -0.95
CA ILE A 13 -8.32 10.81 0.43
C ILE A 13 -8.64 9.34 0.67
N ILE A 14 -7.92 8.72 1.60
CA ILE A 14 -8.22 7.39 2.11
C ILE A 14 -9.11 7.59 3.33
N ASP A 15 -10.37 7.22 3.24
CA ASP A 15 -11.35 7.42 4.29
C ASP A 15 -11.92 6.09 4.77
N THR A 16 -12.01 5.91 6.07
CA THR A 16 -12.57 4.70 6.68
C THR A 16 -14.03 4.44 6.31
N GLU A 17 -14.77 5.48 5.93
CA GLU A 17 -16.18 5.41 5.53
C GLU A 17 -16.40 5.64 4.03
N GLY A 18 -15.32 5.98 3.32
CA GLY A 18 -15.36 6.25 1.89
C GLY A 18 -15.11 5.02 1.01
N PRO A 19 -15.12 5.22 -0.30
CA PRO A 19 -14.76 4.18 -1.25
C PRO A 19 -13.29 3.79 -1.13
N VAL A 20 -12.99 2.55 -1.46
CA VAL A 20 -11.62 1.99 -1.40
C VAL A 20 -10.71 2.68 -2.41
N ILE A 21 -9.53 3.04 -1.95
CA ILE A 21 -8.43 3.60 -2.73
C ILE A 21 -7.47 2.48 -3.13
N ILE A 22 -7.09 2.39 -4.40
CA ILE A 22 -6.23 1.31 -4.90
C ILE A 22 -4.78 1.80 -5.00
N ILE A 23 -3.87 1.12 -4.31
CA ILE A 23 -2.42 1.33 -4.42
C ILE A 23 -1.88 0.29 -5.40
N GLY A 24 -1.38 0.77 -6.56
CA GLY A 24 -0.91 -0.09 -7.64
C GLY A 24 0.50 -0.64 -7.38
N GLU A 25 0.69 -1.97 -7.41
CA GLU A 25 1.92 -2.69 -7.03
C GLU A 25 2.85 -3.06 -8.19
N SER A 26 2.58 -2.59 -9.42
CA SER A 26 3.27 -3.16 -10.60
C SER A 26 4.70 -2.63 -10.81
N ILE A 27 5.09 -1.53 -10.19
CA ILE A 27 6.46 -1.01 -10.23
C ILE A 27 7.25 -1.67 -9.08
N ASN A 28 7.55 -2.96 -9.27
CA ASN A 28 8.32 -3.77 -8.34
C ASN A 28 9.16 -4.80 -9.11
N PRO A 29 10.51 -4.81 -8.99
CA PRO A 29 11.40 -5.68 -9.76
C PRO A 29 11.30 -7.17 -9.41
N THR A 30 10.64 -7.52 -8.31
CA THR A 30 10.50 -8.91 -7.85
C THR A 30 9.90 -9.77 -8.96
N ARG A 31 10.68 -10.73 -9.48
CA ARG A 31 10.33 -11.63 -10.60
C ARG A 31 10.00 -10.94 -11.93
N ARG A 32 10.44 -9.68 -12.11
CA ARG A 32 10.26 -8.90 -13.35
C ARG A 32 11.60 -8.57 -14.00
N LYS A 33 12.14 -9.54 -14.75
CA LYS A 33 13.46 -9.43 -15.40
C LYS A 33 13.58 -8.15 -16.24
N LYS A 34 12.59 -7.87 -17.11
CA LYS A 34 12.58 -6.66 -17.95
C LYS A 34 12.70 -5.38 -17.11
N LEU A 35 12.02 -5.30 -15.95
CA LEU A 35 12.08 -4.12 -15.09
C LEU A 35 13.47 -3.98 -14.45
N VAL A 36 14.08 -5.09 -14.00
CA VAL A 36 15.47 -5.07 -13.50
C VAL A 36 16.43 -4.56 -14.55
N GLU A 37 16.36 -5.10 -15.77
CA GLU A 37 17.25 -4.71 -16.89
C GLU A 37 17.13 -3.22 -17.21
N THR A 38 15.92 -2.69 -17.35
CA THR A 38 15.71 -1.26 -17.66
C THR A 38 16.15 -0.34 -16.51
N LEU A 39 15.94 -0.75 -15.25
CA LEU A 39 16.42 0.01 -14.10
C LEU A 39 17.96 0.02 -14.01
N GLN A 40 18.64 -1.08 -14.37
CA GLN A 40 20.10 -1.15 -14.43
C GLN A 40 20.68 -0.21 -15.48
N GLU A 41 19.96 0.01 -16.58
CA GLU A 41 20.32 0.93 -17.67
C GLU A 41 19.95 2.39 -17.36
N ASN A 42 19.35 2.69 -16.19
CA ASN A 42 18.72 3.96 -15.85
C ASN A 42 17.70 4.42 -16.92
N ASN A 43 17.04 3.46 -17.56
CA ASN A 43 15.96 3.69 -18.51
C ASN A 43 14.60 3.56 -17.78
N PHE A 44 13.90 4.66 -17.65
CA PHE A 44 12.62 4.71 -16.95
C PHE A 44 11.40 4.52 -17.86
N ASP A 45 11.57 4.33 -19.18
CA ASP A 45 10.44 4.20 -20.11
C ASP A 45 9.48 3.09 -19.70
N TYR A 46 10.02 1.92 -19.33
CA TYR A 46 9.18 0.81 -18.88
C TYR A 46 8.51 1.06 -17.52
N VAL A 47 9.15 1.80 -16.62
CA VAL A 47 8.52 2.26 -15.37
C VAL A 47 7.33 3.17 -15.69
N LEU A 48 7.50 4.09 -16.64
CA LEU A 48 6.44 5.01 -17.05
C LEU A 48 5.29 4.29 -17.78
N GLU A 49 5.58 3.26 -18.58
CA GLU A 49 4.57 2.36 -19.16
C GLU A 49 3.74 1.67 -18.05
N LEU A 50 4.42 1.10 -17.05
CA LEU A 50 3.77 0.45 -15.92
C LEU A 50 2.92 1.43 -15.10
N ALA A 51 3.44 2.64 -14.85
CA ALA A 51 2.70 3.70 -14.15
C ALA A 51 1.41 4.06 -14.90
N GLU A 52 1.51 4.32 -16.21
CA GLU A 52 0.37 4.67 -17.07
C GLU A 52 -0.67 3.56 -17.12
N SER A 53 -0.23 2.29 -17.28
CA SER A 53 -1.12 1.13 -17.27
C SER A 53 -1.90 1.02 -15.97
N GLN A 54 -1.23 1.17 -14.84
CA GLN A 54 -1.87 1.11 -13.53
C GLN A 54 -2.88 2.24 -13.29
N ILE A 55 -2.52 3.49 -13.64
CA ILE A 55 -3.44 4.64 -13.54
C ILE A 55 -4.67 4.40 -14.40
N ARG A 56 -4.47 3.96 -15.66
CA ARG A 56 -5.57 3.63 -16.58
C ARG A 56 -6.43 2.47 -16.08
N ALA A 57 -5.83 1.52 -15.34
CA ALA A 57 -6.55 0.41 -14.73
C ALA A 57 -7.28 0.78 -13.44
N GLY A 58 -7.13 2.01 -12.94
CA GLY A 58 -7.86 2.54 -11.79
C GLY A 58 -7.05 2.60 -10.49
N ALA A 59 -5.69 2.61 -10.57
CA ALA A 59 -4.86 2.94 -9.43
C ALA A 59 -5.05 4.41 -9.03
N ASP A 60 -5.25 4.65 -7.75
CA ASP A 60 -5.37 5.98 -7.16
C ASP A 60 -3.99 6.49 -6.64
N VAL A 61 -3.11 5.56 -6.25
CA VAL A 61 -1.75 5.76 -5.73
C VAL A 61 -0.83 4.74 -6.40
N LEU A 62 0.45 5.07 -6.64
CA LEU A 62 1.43 4.13 -7.19
C LEU A 62 2.46 3.74 -6.12
N ASP A 63 2.58 2.45 -5.86
CA ASP A 63 3.67 1.88 -5.06
C ASP A 63 4.91 1.73 -5.94
N VAL A 64 6.03 2.28 -5.47
CA VAL A 64 7.30 2.37 -6.23
C VAL A 64 8.39 1.66 -5.44
N ASN A 65 8.79 0.49 -5.95
CA ASN A 65 9.89 -0.30 -5.44
C ASN A 65 10.93 -0.49 -6.55
N VAL A 66 12.20 -0.25 -6.25
CA VAL A 66 13.34 -0.43 -7.17
C VAL A 66 14.34 -1.47 -6.68
N GLY A 67 13.98 -2.25 -5.64
CA GLY A 67 14.87 -3.17 -4.94
C GLY A 67 15.18 -4.43 -5.74
N TYR A 68 16.45 -4.63 -6.11
CA TYR A 68 16.99 -5.87 -6.66
C TYR A 68 18.42 -6.10 -6.12
N PRO A 69 18.98 -7.32 -6.17
CA PRO A 69 20.32 -7.58 -5.65
C PRO A 69 21.38 -6.68 -6.28
N GLY A 70 22.12 -5.95 -5.45
CA GLY A 70 23.21 -5.06 -5.87
C GLY A 70 22.78 -3.65 -6.31
N VAL A 71 21.50 -3.28 -6.17
CA VAL A 71 21.02 -1.92 -6.45
C VAL A 71 21.54 -0.91 -5.44
N ASP A 72 21.85 0.30 -5.93
CA ASP A 72 21.96 1.50 -5.09
C ASP A 72 20.58 2.18 -5.05
N ASP A 73 19.73 1.74 -4.14
CA ASP A 73 18.35 2.24 -4.01
C ASP A 73 18.30 3.69 -3.48
N VAL A 74 19.34 4.15 -2.78
CA VAL A 74 19.46 5.55 -2.34
C VAL A 74 19.53 6.50 -3.51
N LYS A 75 20.12 6.07 -4.62
CA LYS A 75 20.19 6.83 -5.87
C LYS A 75 18.98 6.55 -6.77
N LEU A 76 18.65 5.28 -6.97
CA LEU A 76 17.70 4.87 -8.00
C LEU A 76 16.25 5.20 -7.65
N LEU A 77 15.86 5.08 -6.37
CA LEU A 77 14.47 5.36 -5.96
C LEU A 77 14.08 6.82 -6.19
N PRO A 78 14.86 7.83 -5.75
CA PRO A 78 14.52 9.23 -6.05
C PRO A 78 14.53 9.55 -7.55
N GLU A 79 15.44 8.98 -8.36
CA GLU A 79 15.44 9.18 -9.80
C GLU A 79 14.16 8.62 -10.45
N THR A 80 13.71 7.44 -10.01
CA THR A 80 12.45 6.81 -10.44
C THR A 80 11.24 7.66 -10.04
N VAL A 81 11.21 8.17 -8.82
CA VAL A 81 10.16 9.07 -8.30
C VAL A 81 10.07 10.33 -9.18
N ILE A 82 11.19 10.98 -9.46
CA ILE A 82 11.24 12.17 -10.33
C ILE A 82 10.70 11.86 -11.73
N ALA A 83 11.11 10.72 -12.32
CA ALA A 83 10.64 10.31 -13.65
C ALA A 83 9.11 10.15 -13.69
N ILE A 84 8.52 9.47 -12.69
CA ILE A 84 7.07 9.29 -12.59
C ILE A 84 6.36 10.63 -12.40
N MET A 85 6.82 11.48 -11.46
CA MET A 85 6.18 12.74 -11.12
C MET A 85 6.24 13.78 -12.24
N ASN A 86 7.27 13.72 -13.09
CA ASN A 86 7.35 14.60 -14.27
C ASN A 86 6.25 14.30 -15.30
N LYS A 87 5.78 13.05 -15.38
CA LYS A 87 4.79 12.62 -16.38
C LYS A 87 3.37 12.53 -15.80
N PHE A 88 3.23 12.14 -14.53
CA PHE A 88 1.94 11.89 -13.90
C PHE A 88 1.77 12.69 -12.62
N ASP A 89 0.56 13.19 -12.38
CA ASP A 89 0.16 13.81 -11.11
C ASP A 89 -0.64 12.81 -10.28
N VAL A 90 0.08 11.95 -9.58
CA VAL A 90 -0.46 10.87 -8.75
C VAL A 90 0.35 10.77 -7.46
N PRO A 91 -0.28 10.58 -6.29
CA PRO A 91 0.45 10.33 -5.07
C PRO A 91 1.28 9.04 -5.14
N LEU A 92 2.43 9.02 -4.48
CA LEU A 92 3.35 7.89 -4.49
C LEU A 92 3.42 7.22 -3.12
N CYS A 93 3.49 5.90 -3.13
CA CYS A 93 3.85 5.03 -2.03
C CYS A 93 5.30 4.58 -2.26
N LEU A 94 6.20 4.91 -1.34
CA LEU A 94 7.64 4.69 -1.48
C LEU A 94 8.01 3.40 -0.74
N ASP A 95 8.35 2.35 -1.51
CA ASP A 95 8.62 1.01 -0.98
C ASP A 95 10.11 0.70 -1.01
N SER A 96 10.76 0.81 0.15
CA SER A 96 12.14 0.35 0.37
C SER A 96 12.35 -0.05 1.84
N PRO A 97 13.13 -1.12 2.10
CA PRO A 97 13.59 -1.47 3.44
C PRO A 97 14.71 -0.55 3.96
N ASN A 98 15.24 0.32 3.11
CA ASN A 98 16.35 1.21 3.40
C ASN A 98 15.86 2.62 3.78
N PRO A 99 15.97 3.04 5.06
CA PRO A 99 15.54 4.36 5.50
C PRO A 99 16.19 5.52 4.73
N LYS A 100 17.44 5.36 4.28
CA LYS A 100 18.16 6.40 3.51
C LYS A 100 17.57 6.55 2.10
N ALA A 101 17.13 5.45 1.49
CA ALA A 101 16.46 5.50 0.19
C ALA A 101 15.08 6.17 0.30
N ILE A 102 14.32 5.86 1.36
CA ILE A 102 13.05 6.54 1.67
C ILE A 102 13.27 8.04 1.87
N GLU A 103 14.24 8.43 2.68
CA GLU A 103 14.56 9.86 2.92
C GLU A 103 14.94 10.57 1.62
N ALA A 104 15.82 9.98 0.79
CA ALA A 104 16.23 10.52 -0.49
C ALA A 104 15.04 10.67 -1.46
N ALA A 105 14.14 9.69 -1.51
CA ALA A 105 12.95 9.72 -2.34
C ALA A 105 11.95 10.79 -1.85
N LEU A 106 11.72 10.91 -0.55
CA LEU A 106 10.86 11.95 0.03
C LEU A 106 11.40 13.35 -0.27
N LYS A 107 12.72 13.55 -0.17
CA LYS A 107 13.37 14.83 -0.51
C LYS A 107 13.20 15.20 -1.99
N ALA A 108 13.16 14.20 -2.87
CA ALA A 108 12.98 14.37 -4.31
C ALA A 108 11.50 14.49 -4.73
N SER A 109 10.58 14.08 -3.87
CA SER A 109 9.15 14.08 -4.16
C SER A 109 8.51 15.45 -3.93
N SER A 110 7.36 15.67 -4.54
CA SER A 110 6.45 16.78 -4.24
C SER A 110 5.09 16.22 -3.82
N GLY A 111 4.43 16.93 -2.91
CA GLY A 111 3.21 16.45 -2.30
C GLY A 111 3.45 15.55 -1.07
N LYS A 112 2.39 14.87 -0.62
CA LYS A 112 2.43 14.03 0.57
C LYS A 112 2.44 12.56 0.19
N CYS A 113 3.62 11.95 0.32
CA CYS A 113 3.82 10.53 0.02
C CYS A 113 3.37 9.61 1.16
N LEU A 114 3.23 8.33 0.83
CA LEU A 114 3.05 7.22 1.75
C LEU A 114 4.37 6.43 1.84
N ILE A 115 4.87 6.14 3.04
CA ILE A 115 6.05 5.29 3.25
C ILE A 115 5.61 3.83 3.40
N ASN A 116 6.19 2.94 2.64
CA ASN A 116 6.00 1.49 2.71
C ASN A 116 7.34 0.83 3.05
N SER A 117 7.60 0.40 4.25
CA SER A 117 6.82 0.47 5.47
C SER A 117 7.72 0.48 6.70
N LEU A 118 7.17 0.76 7.84
CA LEU A 118 7.80 0.48 9.12
C LEU A 118 7.02 -0.60 9.88
N ASN A 119 7.56 -1.12 10.96
CA ASN A 119 6.95 -2.14 11.79
C ASN A 119 7.14 -1.86 13.27
N GLY A 120 6.62 -2.73 14.16
CA GLY A 120 6.68 -2.57 15.62
C GLY A 120 8.06 -2.77 16.26
N LYS A 121 9.13 -3.07 15.49
CA LYS A 121 10.49 -3.17 16.00
C LYS A 121 11.03 -1.80 16.37
N GLU A 122 11.73 -1.69 17.49
CA GLU A 122 12.32 -0.42 17.92
C GLU A 122 13.28 0.17 16.88
N THR A 123 14.08 -0.66 16.22
CA THR A 123 15.01 -0.24 15.18
C THR A 123 14.29 0.39 13.98
N SER A 124 13.15 -0.17 13.57
CA SER A 124 12.31 0.36 12.49
C SER A 124 11.67 1.70 12.87
N LEU A 125 11.07 1.75 14.06
CA LEU A 125 10.42 2.96 14.58
C LEU A 125 11.42 4.12 14.74
N GLN A 126 12.61 3.85 15.32
CA GLN A 126 13.64 4.86 15.51
C GLN A 126 14.22 5.38 14.19
N ALA A 127 14.30 4.53 13.16
CA ALA A 127 14.85 4.91 11.87
C ALA A 127 13.88 5.73 11.02
N LEU A 128 12.59 5.39 10.99
CA LEU A 128 11.64 5.95 10.02
C LEU A 128 10.66 6.98 10.60
N LEU A 129 10.32 6.96 11.90
CA LEU A 129 9.41 7.97 12.45
C LEU A 129 9.97 9.41 12.35
N PRO A 130 11.29 9.67 12.62
CA PRO A 130 11.85 11.00 12.40
C PRO A 130 11.74 11.47 10.95
N VAL A 131 12.00 10.57 9.99
CA VAL A 131 11.91 10.84 8.55
C VAL A 131 10.46 11.15 8.15
N ALA A 132 9.50 10.30 8.56
CA ALA A 132 8.08 10.53 8.28
C ALA A 132 7.61 11.89 8.83
N LYS A 133 8.04 12.26 10.04
CA LYS A 133 7.72 13.55 10.65
C LYS A 133 8.33 14.74 9.89
N GLU A 134 9.62 14.65 9.55
CA GLU A 134 10.35 15.73 8.88
C GLU A 134 9.69 16.10 7.54
N TYR A 135 9.32 15.09 6.76
CA TYR A 135 8.71 15.28 5.44
C TYR A 135 7.18 15.34 5.46
N GLY A 136 6.54 15.22 6.64
CA GLY A 136 5.08 15.21 6.75
C GLY A 136 4.41 14.05 6.01
N ALA A 137 5.12 12.95 5.81
CA ALA A 137 4.63 11.78 5.08
C ALA A 137 3.69 10.93 5.95
N ALA A 138 2.71 10.29 5.30
CA ALA A 138 1.97 9.19 5.90
C ALA A 138 2.82 7.90 5.82
N PHE A 139 2.50 6.89 6.62
CA PHE A 139 3.21 5.62 6.54
C PHE A 139 2.34 4.41 6.84
N ILE A 140 2.79 3.26 6.32
CA ILE A 140 2.22 1.94 6.61
C ILE A 140 2.96 1.32 7.79
N GLY A 141 2.19 0.92 8.82
CA GLY A 141 2.69 0.19 9.99
C GLY A 141 2.31 -1.28 9.90
N LEU A 142 3.32 -2.16 9.72
CA LEU A 142 3.14 -3.60 9.67
C LEU A 142 2.93 -4.18 11.07
N CYS A 143 1.91 -5.02 11.26
CA CYS A 143 1.60 -5.71 12.52
C CYS A 143 2.58 -6.85 12.80
N MET A 144 3.87 -6.53 12.90
CA MET A 144 4.96 -7.43 13.32
C MET A 144 5.96 -6.69 14.18
N ASP A 145 6.66 -7.40 15.05
CA ASP A 145 7.68 -6.87 15.96
C ASP A 145 8.92 -7.78 16.03
N ASP A 146 9.69 -7.68 17.12
CA ASP A 146 10.92 -8.45 17.30
C ASP A 146 10.68 -9.95 17.37
N ASP A 147 9.48 -10.40 17.82
CA ASP A 147 9.07 -11.80 17.84
C ASP A 147 8.60 -12.29 16.46
N GLY A 148 8.55 -11.40 15.46
CA GLY A 148 8.11 -11.69 14.09
C GLY A 148 6.62 -11.53 13.87
N ILE A 149 6.04 -12.35 12.97
CA ILE A 149 4.62 -12.32 12.63
C ILE A 149 3.87 -13.34 13.51
N THR A 150 2.92 -12.84 14.30
CA THR A 150 2.07 -13.71 15.13
C THR A 150 0.80 -14.15 14.39
N ASN A 151 0.28 -15.34 14.73
CA ASN A 151 -1.03 -15.80 14.24
C ASN A 151 -2.20 -15.40 15.16
N ASP A 152 -1.92 -14.64 16.22
CA ASP A 152 -2.94 -14.13 17.14
C ASP A 152 -3.42 -12.74 16.70
N PRO A 153 -4.70 -12.57 16.29
CA PRO A 153 -5.23 -11.27 15.88
C PRO A 153 -5.14 -10.18 16.94
N GLU A 154 -5.33 -10.53 18.22
CA GLU A 154 -5.26 -9.55 19.32
C GLU A 154 -3.83 -9.04 19.53
N LYS A 155 -2.82 -9.91 19.40
CA LYS A 155 -1.42 -9.49 19.44
C LYS A 155 -1.07 -8.59 18.25
N ARG A 156 -1.61 -8.88 17.04
CA ARG A 156 -1.43 -7.97 15.88
C ARG A 156 -2.01 -6.59 16.15
N VAL A 157 -3.18 -6.53 16.78
CA VAL A 157 -3.81 -5.24 17.18
C VAL A 157 -2.95 -4.51 18.21
N ALA A 158 -2.41 -5.21 19.21
CA ALA A 158 -1.52 -4.60 20.21
C ALA A 158 -0.24 -4.01 19.58
N ILE A 159 0.32 -4.69 18.55
CA ILE A 159 1.45 -4.15 17.78
C ILE A 159 1.02 -2.89 17.00
N ALA A 160 -0.15 -2.89 16.37
CA ALA A 160 -0.69 -1.72 15.69
C ALA A 160 -0.87 -0.54 16.65
N GLU A 161 -1.43 -0.77 17.82
CA GLU A 161 -1.60 0.22 18.89
C GLU A 161 -0.25 0.81 19.32
N LYS A 162 0.76 -0.03 19.58
CA LYS A 162 2.15 0.41 19.87
C LYS A 162 2.69 1.32 18.75
N ILE A 163 2.51 0.96 17.48
CA ILE A 163 3.00 1.76 16.34
C ILE A 163 2.33 3.13 16.33
N ILE A 164 1.00 3.18 16.50
CA ILE A 164 0.22 4.42 16.54
C ILE A 164 0.66 5.31 17.70
N GLU A 165 0.78 4.76 18.91
CA GLU A 165 1.23 5.51 20.09
C GLU A 165 2.62 6.12 19.88
N ARG A 166 3.55 5.33 19.30
CA ARG A 166 4.91 5.79 19.01
C ARG A 166 4.93 6.89 17.96
N ALA A 167 4.07 6.82 16.92
CA ALA A 167 3.91 7.84 15.92
C ALA A 167 3.37 9.16 16.52
N VAL A 168 2.31 9.07 17.29
CA VAL A 168 1.72 10.23 17.97
C VAL A 168 2.72 10.88 18.95
N LYS A 169 3.45 10.07 19.72
CA LYS A 169 4.51 10.56 20.60
C LYS A 169 5.65 11.25 19.85
N ALA A 170 5.95 10.80 18.63
CA ALA A 170 6.92 11.44 17.75
C ALA A 170 6.36 12.74 17.10
N GLY A 171 5.06 13.04 17.26
CA GLY A 171 4.39 14.22 16.73
C GLY A 171 3.86 14.04 15.29
N ILE A 172 3.64 12.79 14.86
CA ILE A 172 2.94 12.44 13.63
C ILE A 172 1.45 12.32 13.96
N LYS A 173 0.58 12.80 13.07
CA LYS A 173 -0.86 12.69 13.26
C LYS A 173 -1.32 11.23 13.18
N ALA A 174 -2.25 10.82 14.04
CA ALA A 174 -2.79 9.46 14.01
C ALA A 174 -3.41 9.10 12.65
N GLU A 175 -4.01 10.07 11.97
CA GLU A 175 -4.59 9.91 10.63
C GLU A 175 -3.57 9.59 9.54
N ASP A 176 -2.29 9.84 9.76
CA ASP A 176 -1.19 9.56 8.84
C ASP A 176 -0.59 8.16 9.03
N VAL A 177 -1.16 7.37 9.94
CA VAL A 177 -0.79 5.97 10.19
C VAL A 177 -1.81 5.05 9.55
N ILE A 178 -1.39 4.28 8.56
CA ILE A 178 -2.18 3.23 7.91
C ILE A 178 -1.66 1.88 8.40
N ILE A 179 -2.54 0.99 8.82
CA ILE A 179 -2.13 -0.30 9.40
C ILE A 179 -2.20 -1.41 8.35
N ASP A 180 -1.14 -2.22 8.28
CA ASP A 180 -1.14 -3.48 7.53
C ASP A 180 -1.21 -4.67 8.51
N PRO A 181 -2.35 -5.39 8.54
CA PRO A 181 -2.54 -6.57 9.40
C PRO A 181 -1.70 -7.78 8.98
N LEU A 182 -1.02 -7.71 7.84
CA LEU A 182 -0.23 -8.78 7.21
C LEU A 182 -1.07 -9.96 6.71
N ALA A 183 -1.19 -10.06 5.37
CA ALA A 183 -1.77 -11.24 4.72
C ALA A 183 -0.68 -12.31 4.52
N MET A 184 -0.82 -13.44 5.21
CA MET A 184 0.03 -14.61 5.04
C MET A 184 -0.56 -15.56 3.98
N ALA A 185 0.31 -16.35 3.33
CA ALA A 185 -0.13 -17.31 2.33
C ALA A 185 -0.92 -18.48 2.97
N VAL A 186 -2.10 -18.78 2.44
CA VAL A 186 -2.91 -19.92 2.93
C VAL A 186 -2.25 -21.27 2.64
N SER A 187 -1.27 -21.30 1.74
CA SER A 187 -0.42 -22.49 1.51
C SER A 187 0.57 -22.75 2.66
N ALA A 188 0.91 -21.74 3.44
CA ALA A 188 1.82 -21.87 4.59
C ALA A 188 1.06 -21.94 5.93
N GLU A 189 -0.08 -21.29 6.05
CA GLU A 189 -0.93 -21.27 7.22
C GLU A 189 -2.41 -21.37 6.81
N PRO A 190 -3.08 -22.52 7.05
CA PRO A 190 -4.46 -22.74 6.61
C PRO A 190 -5.47 -21.71 7.14
N GLN A 191 -5.21 -21.14 8.31
CA GLN A 191 -6.06 -20.10 8.94
C GLN A 191 -5.65 -18.67 8.57
N ALA A 192 -4.64 -18.49 7.73
CA ALA A 192 -4.09 -17.15 7.41
C ALA A 192 -5.15 -16.14 6.98
N CYS A 193 -6.11 -16.56 6.15
CA CYS A 193 -7.21 -15.70 5.72
C CYS A 193 -8.08 -15.27 6.91
N ASN A 194 -8.52 -16.22 7.74
CA ASN A 194 -9.37 -15.93 8.90
C ASN A 194 -8.66 -15.04 9.92
N ILE A 195 -7.37 -15.29 10.19
CA ILE A 195 -6.54 -14.48 11.07
C ILE A 195 -6.45 -13.04 10.54
N THR A 196 -6.18 -12.87 9.25
CA THR A 196 -6.08 -11.54 8.63
C THR A 196 -7.42 -10.80 8.68
N LEU A 197 -8.53 -11.45 8.28
CA LEU A 197 -9.85 -10.82 8.28
C LEU A 197 -10.31 -10.43 9.69
N GLU A 198 -10.02 -11.26 10.69
CA GLU A 198 -10.34 -10.94 12.09
C GLU A 198 -9.48 -9.77 12.59
N THR A 199 -8.19 -9.76 12.26
CA THR A 199 -7.32 -8.62 12.60
C THR A 199 -7.84 -7.32 11.99
N ILE A 200 -8.28 -7.32 10.73
CA ILE A 200 -8.89 -6.16 10.06
C ILE A 200 -10.10 -5.65 10.85
N ARG A 201 -11.03 -6.55 11.20
CA ARG A 201 -12.24 -6.17 11.97
C ARG A 201 -11.90 -5.59 13.34
N LEU A 202 -10.93 -6.18 14.03
CA LEU A 202 -10.49 -5.71 15.34
C LEU A 202 -9.82 -4.33 15.24
N ILE A 203 -8.94 -4.09 14.28
CA ILE A 203 -8.32 -2.77 14.03
C ILE A 203 -9.40 -1.73 13.75
N ARG A 204 -10.35 -2.04 12.87
CA ARG A 204 -11.47 -1.13 12.56
C ARG A 204 -12.29 -0.79 13.81
N LYS A 205 -12.64 -1.81 14.60
CA LYS A 205 -13.48 -1.66 15.80
C LYS A 205 -12.76 -0.94 16.94
N LYS A 206 -11.50 -1.29 17.22
CA LYS A 206 -10.77 -0.82 18.40
C LYS A 206 -9.99 0.48 18.14
N LEU A 207 -9.39 0.60 16.94
CA LEU A 207 -8.47 1.70 16.63
C LEU A 207 -9.05 2.70 15.61
N GLY A 208 -9.98 2.28 14.74
CA GLY A 208 -10.64 3.13 13.76
C GLY A 208 -9.72 3.66 12.65
N HIS A 209 -8.57 3.02 12.43
CA HIS A 209 -7.57 3.43 11.44
C HIS A 209 -7.87 2.92 10.03
N ASN A 210 -7.29 3.59 9.03
CA ASN A 210 -7.20 3.09 7.67
C ASN A 210 -6.34 1.83 7.61
N ILE A 211 -6.70 0.90 6.73
CA ILE A 211 -6.08 -0.42 6.62
C ILE A 211 -5.67 -0.68 5.18
N THR A 212 -4.41 -1.06 5.02
CA THR A 212 -3.86 -1.59 3.77
C THR A 212 -3.49 -3.06 3.94
N LEU A 213 -3.17 -3.74 2.86
CA LEU A 213 -2.47 -5.02 2.85
C LEU A 213 -1.95 -5.37 1.45
N GLY A 214 -0.87 -6.13 1.38
CA GLY A 214 -0.40 -6.80 0.17
C GLY A 214 -1.31 -7.98 -0.18
N ALA A 215 -2.41 -7.71 -0.90
CA ALA A 215 -3.48 -8.69 -1.08
C ALA A 215 -3.07 -9.95 -1.85
N SER A 216 -2.08 -9.83 -2.75
CA SER A 216 -1.57 -10.94 -3.57
C SER A 216 -0.82 -12.01 -2.76
N ASN A 217 -0.45 -11.71 -1.51
CA ASN A 217 0.29 -12.64 -0.64
C ASN A 217 -0.55 -13.85 -0.25
N ILE A 218 -1.87 -13.69 -0.09
CA ILE A 218 -2.77 -14.75 0.37
C ILE A 218 -2.69 -16.02 -0.51
N SER A 219 -2.48 -15.86 -1.80
CA SER A 219 -2.47 -16.95 -2.80
C SER A 219 -1.06 -17.42 -3.18
N PHE A 220 -0.01 -16.98 -2.45
CA PHE A 220 1.37 -17.31 -2.81
C PHE A 220 1.61 -18.82 -2.83
N GLY A 221 2.26 -19.31 -3.92
CA GLY A 221 2.57 -20.71 -4.10
C GLY A 221 1.42 -21.58 -4.63
N LEU A 222 0.22 -21.02 -4.84
CA LEU A 222 -0.95 -21.78 -5.29
C LEU A 222 -1.28 -21.54 -6.78
N PRO A 223 -1.91 -22.51 -7.47
CA PRO A 223 -2.52 -22.28 -8.77
C PRO A 223 -3.82 -21.48 -8.63
N GLY A 224 -4.33 -20.91 -9.74
CA GLY A 224 -5.61 -20.19 -9.75
C GLY A 224 -5.63 -18.92 -8.90
N ARG A 225 -4.48 -18.27 -8.75
CA ARG A 225 -4.27 -17.11 -7.87
C ARG A 225 -5.29 -15.99 -8.08
N GLU A 226 -5.74 -15.78 -9.31
CA GLU A 226 -6.70 -14.70 -9.62
C GLU A 226 -8.03 -14.90 -8.89
N SER A 227 -8.58 -16.12 -8.91
CA SER A 227 -9.83 -16.44 -8.21
C SER A 227 -9.68 -16.30 -6.69
N LEU A 228 -8.54 -16.77 -6.13
CA LEU A 228 -8.27 -16.65 -4.70
C LEU A 228 -8.11 -15.20 -4.28
N ASN A 229 -7.35 -14.41 -5.06
CA ASN A 229 -7.16 -12.99 -4.78
C ASN A 229 -8.47 -12.21 -4.90
N ALA A 230 -9.32 -12.54 -5.88
CA ALA A 230 -10.63 -11.93 -6.06
C ALA A 230 -11.54 -12.18 -4.85
N ALA A 231 -11.65 -13.43 -4.42
CA ALA A 231 -12.44 -13.81 -3.25
C ALA A 231 -11.92 -13.13 -1.98
N PHE A 232 -10.60 -13.20 -1.74
CA PHE A 232 -9.99 -12.56 -0.58
C PHE A 232 -10.17 -11.05 -0.59
N MET A 233 -10.00 -10.38 -1.74
CA MET A 233 -10.17 -8.93 -1.86
C MET A 233 -11.57 -8.49 -1.46
N ALA A 234 -12.61 -9.15 -1.97
CA ALA A 234 -13.99 -8.82 -1.61
C ALA A 234 -14.25 -9.00 -0.11
N MET A 235 -13.75 -10.10 0.50
CA MET A 235 -13.86 -10.33 1.95
C MET A 235 -13.06 -9.30 2.76
N ALA A 236 -11.87 -8.91 2.31
CA ALA A 236 -11.03 -7.93 2.99
C ALA A 236 -11.66 -6.53 2.96
N VAL A 237 -12.21 -6.10 1.82
CA VAL A 237 -12.96 -4.83 1.68
C VAL A 237 -14.19 -4.84 2.59
N CYS A 238 -14.97 -5.93 2.59
CA CYS A 238 -16.11 -6.10 3.49
C CYS A 238 -15.71 -6.05 4.98
N SER A 239 -14.51 -6.55 5.32
CA SER A 239 -13.99 -6.54 6.69
C SER A 239 -13.41 -5.19 7.11
N GLY A 240 -13.16 -4.25 6.17
CA GLY A 240 -12.74 -2.89 6.51
C GLY A 240 -11.41 -2.41 5.90
N VAL A 241 -10.84 -3.10 4.92
CA VAL A 241 -9.70 -2.59 4.14
C VAL A 241 -10.12 -1.33 3.37
N THR A 242 -9.27 -0.30 3.42
CA THR A 242 -9.53 1.01 2.80
C THR A 242 -8.59 1.33 1.64
N CYS A 243 -7.38 0.72 1.61
CA CYS A 243 -6.40 1.01 0.56
C CYS A 243 -5.48 -0.18 0.27
N PRO A 244 -5.96 -1.26 -0.39
CA PRO A 244 -5.15 -2.43 -0.69
C PRO A 244 -4.02 -2.12 -1.68
N ILE A 245 -2.85 -2.77 -1.46
CA ILE A 245 -1.74 -2.81 -2.41
C ILE A 245 -1.93 -4.05 -3.28
N ALA A 246 -2.21 -3.86 -4.57
CA ALA A 246 -2.47 -4.96 -5.49
C ALA A 246 -2.33 -4.52 -6.97
N ASN A 247 -2.42 -5.48 -7.90
CA ASN A 247 -2.45 -5.18 -9.33
C ASN A 247 -3.82 -4.61 -9.74
N PRO A 248 -3.92 -3.32 -10.14
CA PRO A 248 -5.19 -2.69 -10.48
C PRO A 248 -5.91 -3.36 -11.65
N GLU A 249 -5.20 -3.89 -12.64
CA GLU A 249 -5.79 -4.57 -13.80
C GLU A 249 -6.65 -5.77 -13.39
N LYS A 250 -6.31 -6.40 -12.24
CA LYS A 250 -6.96 -7.62 -11.76
C LYS A 250 -8.01 -7.36 -10.70
N ILE A 251 -7.88 -6.27 -9.92
CA ILE A 251 -8.71 -6.10 -8.73
C ILE A 251 -9.70 -4.95 -8.82
N THR A 252 -9.52 -3.98 -9.71
CA THR A 252 -10.37 -2.77 -9.71
C THR A 252 -11.84 -3.09 -9.88
N SER A 253 -12.20 -4.01 -10.79
CA SER A 253 -13.60 -4.43 -10.95
C SER A 253 -14.19 -5.00 -9.65
N ILE A 254 -13.41 -5.77 -8.91
CA ILE A 254 -13.82 -6.41 -7.65
C ILE A 254 -14.02 -5.35 -6.57
N VAL A 255 -13.07 -4.41 -6.45
CA VAL A 255 -13.13 -3.32 -5.48
C VAL A 255 -14.31 -2.40 -5.76
N ARG A 256 -14.52 -1.97 -7.02
CA ARG A 256 -15.67 -1.14 -7.40
C ARG A 256 -17.01 -1.84 -7.17
N SER A 257 -17.08 -3.16 -7.45
CA SER A 257 -18.27 -3.96 -7.14
C SER A 257 -18.53 -4.06 -5.64
N ALA A 258 -17.47 -4.28 -4.83
CA ALA A 258 -17.59 -4.36 -3.39
C ALA A 258 -18.03 -3.02 -2.79
N ASP A 259 -17.44 -1.90 -3.21
CA ASP A 259 -17.83 -0.56 -2.76
C ASP A 259 -19.32 -0.28 -3.07
N LEU A 260 -19.76 -0.60 -4.29
CA LEU A 260 -21.16 -0.42 -4.70
C LEU A 260 -22.13 -1.24 -3.84
N VAL A 261 -21.82 -2.53 -3.65
CA VAL A 261 -22.68 -3.45 -2.85
C VAL A 261 -22.69 -3.05 -1.36
N LEU A 262 -21.59 -2.46 -0.85
CA LEU A 262 -21.48 -1.96 0.51
C LEU A 262 -22.05 -0.52 0.69
N GLY A 263 -22.59 0.10 -0.37
CA GLY A 263 -23.15 1.45 -0.34
C GLY A 263 -22.11 2.55 -0.15
N ARG A 264 -20.87 2.34 -0.62
CA ARG A 264 -19.77 3.31 -0.55
C ARG A 264 -19.57 4.07 -1.87
N ASP A 265 -20.33 3.74 -2.90
CA ASP A 265 -20.30 4.37 -4.23
C ASP A 265 -21.68 4.92 -4.55
N ASP A 266 -21.92 6.18 -4.18
CA ASP A 266 -23.20 6.86 -4.36
C ASP A 266 -23.56 6.92 -5.85
N PHE A 267 -24.79 6.47 -6.17
CA PHE A 267 -25.31 6.41 -7.54
C PHE A 267 -24.48 5.60 -8.53
N ALA A 268 -23.63 4.67 -8.04
CA ALA A 268 -22.75 3.82 -8.85
C ALA A 268 -21.77 4.60 -9.76
N VAL A 269 -21.38 5.81 -9.39
CA VAL A 269 -20.57 6.70 -10.25
C VAL A 269 -19.23 6.07 -10.59
N ARG A 270 -18.44 5.66 -9.59
CA ARG A 270 -17.10 5.06 -9.81
C ARG A 270 -17.18 3.71 -10.52
N PHE A 271 -18.23 2.93 -10.24
CA PHE A 271 -18.48 1.65 -10.90
C PHE A 271 -18.77 1.84 -12.39
N VAL A 272 -19.68 2.74 -12.72
CA VAL A 272 -20.08 3.01 -14.12
C VAL A 272 -18.93 3.61 -14.92
N GLU A 273 -18.24 4.62 -14.37
CA GLU A 273 -17.06 5.24 -15.01
C GLU A 273 -15.98 4.21 -15.33
N TYR A 274 -15.70 3.31 -14.39
CA TYR A 274 -14.70 2.26 -14.59
C TYR A 274 -15.05 1.33 -15.76
N PHE A 275 -16.30 0.89 -15.87
CA PHE A 275 -16.69 -0.02 -16.96
C PHE A 275 -16.86 0.70 -18.30
N GLN A 276 -17.31 1.95 -18.32
CA GLN A 276 -17.42 2.77 -19.54
C GLN A 276 -16.06 3.12 -20.13
N SER A 277 -15.02 3.34 -19.31
CA SER A 277 -13.67 3.64 -19.78
C SER A 277 -12.97 2.47 -20.47
N ARG A 278 -13.57 1.26 -20.45
CA ARG A 278 -13.02 0.01 -21.00
C ARG A 278 -13.78 -0.54 -22.21
N THR A 279 -14.91 0.08 -22.56
CA THR A 279 -15.63 -0.15 -23.81
C THR A 279 -15.14 0.78 -24.90
#